data_66d829b10e16bf4f17e758ae4e78ff09
#
_entry.id   66d829b10e16bf4f17e758ae4e78ff09
#
_cell.length_a   1.000
_cell.length_b   1.000
_cell.length_c   1.000
_cell.angle_alpha   90.00
_cell.angle_beta   90.00
_cell.angle_gamma   90.00
#
_symmetry.space_group_name_H-M   'P 1'
#
loop_
_entity.id
_entity.type
_entity.pdbx_description
1 polymer ?
#
loop_
_entity_poly.entity_id
_entity_poly.type
_entity_poly.pdbx_seq_one_letter_code
_entity_poly.pdbx_strand_id
1 'polypeptide(L)'
;MENNSNSGVIYQGKIPNRVKYCFAFGALGKDLIYGMIATFSMIYFTDIIKVAPAFIGSMFFVAKLWDAFNDLFMGMIVDNTRSRWGKFVPWLVIGTLINAFVFITVFTDFHLSGVSLCVFASVVYVLWGMTYTIMDIPYWSIIPNLTSDPEEREKVSVLPRIFASIGQSLIIAGFGVQIIKGLGGNYTGYHRFALIIAATFIFTMAVCVINLPKKQQATGTAEKMKFRDIFTVIKKNDQLRWAVLLILLYNIGIQAIMGVATYYFSYVCNNAGMLSAFMISASVAEVVGLLIFPKVTKLLSRKKAFLMACTLPPIGLILLLIVGFVCPSNIPLTAIAGIIVKTGTGLELGCATVFLADVVDYGEYVLGVRNEGVVFSLQTLIVKLTAAFTALAI
;
A
#
# COMPACT_ATOMS: atom_id res chain seq x y z
N MET A 1 -21.65 -36.99 -9.25
CA MET A 1 -21.34 -35.54 -9.13
C MET A 1 -19.88 -35.44 -8.77
N GLU A 2 -19.02 -35.57 -9.76
CA GLU A 2 -17.56 -35.49 -9.55
C GLU A 2 -17.13 -34.05 -9.44
N ASN A 3 -16.52 -33.76 -8.32
CA ASN A 3 -15.92 -32.47 -8.02
C ASN A 3 -14.82 -32.13 -9.02
N ASN A 4 -15.10 -31.26 -9.94
CA ASN A 4 -14.07 -30.57 -10.74
C ASN A 4 -13.31 -29.56 -9.84
N SER A 5 -12.42 -30.08 -8.98
CA SER A 5 -11.54 -29.31 -8.12
C SER A 5 -10.25 -28.91 -8.86
N ASN A 6 -10.37 -28.21 -9.97
CA ASN A 6 -9.27 -27.46 -10.59
C ASN A 6 -9.29 -25.99 -10.17
N SER A 7 -9.59 -25.70 -8.90
CA SER A 7 -9.38 -24.38 -8.36
C SER A 7 -7.88 -24.18 -8.16
N GLY A 8 -7.29 -23.17 -8.80
CA GLY A 8 -5.87 -22.80 -8.67
C GLY A 8 -5.46 -22.32 -7.27
N VAL A 9 -6.23 -22.69 -6.25
CA VAL A 9 -6.09 -22.36 -4.85
C VAL A 9 -5.27 -23.43 -4.13
N ILE A 10 -4.29 -23.00 -3.33
CA ILE A 10 -3.30 -23.87 -2.68
C ILE A 10 -3.91 -24.61 -1.48
N TYR A 11 -4.68 -23.92 -0.64
CA TYR A 11 -5.31 -24.47 0.55
C TYR A 11 -6.83 -24.49 0.41
N GLN A 12 -7.44 -25.67 0.49
CA GLN A 12 -8.90 -25.82 0.46
C GLN A 12 -9.55 -25.62 1.85
N GLY A 13 -8.76 -25.31 2.89
CA GLY A 13 -9.19 -25.11 4.27
C GLY A 13 -8.25 -24.15 5.00
N LYS A 14 -8.02 -24.42 6.31
CA LYS A 14 -7.18 -23.57 7.15
C LYS A 14 -5.74 -23.46 6.62
N ILE A 15 -5.26 -22.24 6.44
CA ILE A 15 -3.87 -21.96 6.11
C ILE A 15 -3.02 -22.16 7.40
N PRO A 16 -1.86 -22.84 7.32
CA PRO A 16 -0.96 -22.95 8.47
C PRO A 16 -0.57 -21.56 9.01
N ASN A 17 -0.61 -21.41 10.33
CA ASN A 17 -0.29 -20.12 10.97
C ASN A 17 1.10 -19.61 10.57
N ARG A 18 2.08 -20.50 10.44
CA ARG A 18 3.42 -20.16 9.94
C ARG A 18 3.37 -19.44 8.61
N VAL A 19 2.59 -19.93 7.64
CA VAL A 19 2.45 -19.29 6.31
C VAL A 19 1.81 -17.92 6.44
N LYS A 20 0.71 -17.80 7.19
CA LYS A 20 0.00 -16.53 7.41
C LYS A 20 0.90 -15.45 8.01
N TYR A 21 1.56 -15.76 9.12
CA TYR A 21 2.41 -14.79 9.82
C TYR A 21 3.70 -14.47 9.05
N CYS A 22 4.34 -15.45 8.41
CA CYS A 22 5.52 -15.19 7.59
C CYS A 22 5.19 -14.36 6.33
N PHE A 23 4.02 -14.60 5.72
CA PHE A 23 3.51 -13.77 4.62
C PHE A 23 3.25 -12.34 5.11
N ALA A 24 2.53 -12.17 6.21
CA ALA A 24 2.27 -10.85 6.78
C ALA A 24 3.55 -10.11 7.20
N PHE A 25 4.55 -10.83 7.70
CA PHE A 25 5.84 -10.25 8.07
C PHE A 25 6.60 -9.65 6.88
N GLY A 26 6.43 -10.22 5.67
CA GLY A 26 6.94 -9.62 4.44
C GLY A 26 6.40 -8.21 4.16
N ALA A 27 5.14 -7.94 4.54
CA ALA A 27 4.56 -6.61 4.40
C ALA A 27 5.27 -5.55 5.26
N LEU A 28 5.74 -5.90 6.45
CA LEU A 28 6.46 -4.96 7.32
C LEU A 28 7.65 -4.32 6.59
N GLY A 29 8.55 -5.13 6.04
CA GLY A 29 9.75 -4.62 5.38
C GLY A 29 9.46 -3.80 4.13
N LYS A 30 8.54 -4.27 3.28
CA LYS A 30 8.20 -3.54 2.06
C LYS A 30 7.55 -2.18 2.37
N ASP A 31 6.70 -2.11 3.38
CA ASP A 31 6.01 -0.86 3.75
C ASP A 31 6.89 0.07 4.62
N LEU A 32 7.95 -0.42 5.26
CA LEU A 32 9.03 0.42 5.79
C LEU A 32 9.73 1.22 4.67
N ILE A 33 10.09 0.55 3.56
CA ILE A 33 10.69 1.21 2.39
C ILE A 33 9.72 2.23 1.79
N TYR A 34 8.47 1.82 1.52
CA TYR A 34 7.47 2.71 0.96
C TYR A 34 7.23 3.92 1.86
N GLY A 35 7.08 3.69 3.18
CA GLY A 35 6.87 4.74 4.17
C GLY A 35 8.02 5.74 4.22
N MET A 36 9.27 5.26 4.18
CA MET A 36 10.44 6.16 4.19
C MET A 36 10.49 7.05 2.95
N ILE A 37 10.23 6.52 1.78
CA ILE A 37 10.12 7.32 0.54
C ILE A 37 8.95 8.30 0.63
N ALA A 38 7.76 7.82 0.98
CA ALA A 38 6.56 8.65 1.04
C ALA A 38 6.66 9.80 2.04
N THR A 39 7.33 9.57 3.19
CA THR A 39 7.42 10.55 4.27
C THR A 39 8.64 11.48 4.13
N PHE A 40 9.78 10.94 3.72
CA PHE A 40 11.05 11.66 3.86
C PHE A 40 11.74 12.03 2.54
N SER A 41 11.33 11.50 1.39
CA SER A 41 12.04 11.79 0.15
C SER A 41 11.97 13.27 -0.25
N MET A 42 10.81 13.93 -0.03
CA MET A 42 10.70 15.37 -0.32
C MET A 42 11.69 16.16 0.52
N ILE A 43 11.68 15.99 1.86
CA ILE A 43 12.56 16.69 2.79
C ILE A 43 14.03 16.36 2.49
N TYR A 44 14.34 15.10 2.19
CA TYR A 44 15.70 14.69 1.86
C TYR A 44 16.23 15.41 0.61
N PHE A 45 15.47 15.41 -0.48
CA PHE A 45 15.91 16.08 -1.70
C PHE A 45 15.95 17.61 -1.58
N THR A 46 14.99 18.23 -0.87
CA THR A 46 14.92 19.71 -0.78
C THR A 46 15.83 20.26 0.31
N ASP A 47 15.81 19.69 1.51
CA ASP A 47 16.44 20.29 2.68
C ASP A 47 17.84 19.74 2.95
N ILE A 48 18.10 18.46 2.61
CA ILE A 48 19.41 17.85 2.81
C ILE A 48 20.28 17.99 1.56
N ILE A 49 19.78 17.55 0.40
CA ILE A 49 20.54 17.56 -0.88
C ILE A 49 20.42 18.90 -1.62
N LYS A 50 19.47 19.78 -1.21
CA LYS A 50 19.30 21.15 -1.75
C LYS A 50 18.86 21.22 -3.22
N VAL A 51 18.02 20.31 -3.66
CA VAL A 51 17.33 20.41 -4.96
C VAL A 51 16.12 21.36 -4.83
N ALA A 52 15.84 22.14 -5.86
CA ALA A 52 14.71 23.09 -5.86
C ALA A 52 13.37 22.37 -5.61
N PRO A 53 12.54 22.81 -4.62
CA PRO A 53 11.28 22.15 -4.29
C PRO A 53 10.30 22.02 -5.47
N ALA A 54 10.20 23.05 -6.32
CA ALA A 54 9.35 23.03 -7.51
C ALA A 54 9.75 21.93 -8.51
N PHE A 55 11.05 21.68 -8.67
CA PHE A 55 11.54 20.58 -9.50
C PHE A 55 11.15 19.23 -8.89
N ILE A 56 11.37 19.04 -7.60
CA ILE A 56 11.05 17.77 -6.92
C ILE A 56 9.54 17.48 -6.95
N GLY A 57 8.68 18.48 -6.73
CA GLY A 57 7.23 18.34 -6.86
C GLY A 57 6.81 17.88 -8.24
N SER A 58 7.35 18.51 -9.30
CA SER A 58 7.09 18.15 -10.69
C SER A 58 7.59 16.73 -11.01
N MET A 59 8.78 16.39 -10.55
CA MET A 59 9.37 15.06 -10.71
C MET A 59 8.49 13.98 -10.04
N PHE A 60 8.03 14.21 -8.82
CA PHE A 60 7.14 13.26 -8.11
C PHE A 60 5.83 13.06 -8.85
N PHE A 61 5.25 14.12 -9.38
CA PHE A 61 4.02 14.04 -10.17
C PHE A 61 4.22 13.17 -11.42
N VAL A 62 5.24 13.44 -12.22
CA VAL A 62 5.54 12.66 -13.42
C VAL A 62 5.87 11.21 -13.08
N ALA A 63 6.66 10.97 -12.02
CA ALA A 63 6.99 9.63 -11.58
C ALA A 63 5.76 8.84 -11.14
N LYS A 64 4.82 9.45 -10.40
CA LYS A 64 3.56 8.79 -10.00
C LYS A 64 2.68 8.43 -11.19
N LEU A 65 2.61 9.28 -12.22
CA LEU A 65 1.92 8.95 -13.45
C LEU A 65 2.58 7.77 -14.17
N TRP A 66 3.90 7.77 -14.27
CA TRP A 66 4.65 6.65 -14.85
C TRP A 66 4.43 5.35 -14.09
N ASP A 67 4.51 5.39 -12.77
CA ASP A 67 4.27 4.23 -11.89
C ASP A 67 2.89 3.63 -12.11
N ALA A 68 1.86 4.47 -12.28
CA ALA A 68 0.50 4.02 -12.52
C ALA A 68 0.39 3.17 -13.80
N PHE A 69 1.07 3.55 -14.87
CA PHE A 69 1.15 2.74 -16.09
C PHE A 69 2.01 1.49 -15.91
N ASN A 70 3.14 1.61 -15.23
CA ASN A 70 4.05 0.50 -14.96
C ASN A 70 3.37 -0.63 -14.16
N ASP A 71 2.47 -0.29 -13.25
CA ASP A 71 1.70 -1.26 -12.46
C ASP A 71 0.86 -2.21 -13.34
N LEU A 72 0.21 -1.70 -14.39
CA LEU A 72 -0.56 -2.52 -15.33
C LEU A 72 0.31 -3.49 -16.11
N PHE A 73 1.48 -3.03 -16.58
CA PHE A 73 2.43 -3.90 -17.26
C PHE A 73 2.93 -5.01 -16.35
N MET A 74 3.25 -4.67 -15.08
CA MET A 74 3.71 -5.66 -14.12
C MET A 74 2.61 -6.68 -13.77
N GLY A 75 1.36 -6.25 -13.61
CA GLY A 75 0.22 -7.14 -13.42
C GLY A 75 0.11 -8.18 -14.54
N MET A 76 0.22 -7.73 -15.80
CA MET A 76 0.20 -8.62 -16.97
C MET A 76 1.41 -9.56 -17.00
N ILE A 77 2.61 -9.08 -16.68
CA ILE A 77 3.83 -9.88 -16.61
C ILE A 77 3.68 -10.99 -15.57
N VAL A 78 3.17 -10.66 -14.39
CA VAL A 78 2.90 -11.63 -13.31
C VAL A 78 1.92 -12.68 -13.77
N ASP A 79 0.81 -12.28 -14.40
CA ASP A 79 -0.23 -13.22 -14.85
C ASP A 79 0.26 -14.17 -15.97
N ASN A 80 1.23 -13.72 -16.76
CA ASN A 80 1.86 -14.54 -17.80
C ASN A 80 3.08 -15.36 -17.31
N THR A 81 3.52 -15.18 -16.06
CA THR A 81 4.73 -15.82 -15.54
C THR A 81 4.50 -17.30 -15.25
N ARG A 82 5.38 -18.13 -15.78
CA ARG A 82 5.42 -19.59 -15.57
C ARG A 82 6.86 -19.97 -15.21
N SER A 83 7.11 -20.27 -13.94
CA SER A 83 8.44 -20.68 -13.49
C SER A 83 8.37 -21.89 -12.57
N ARG A 84 9.52 -22.59 -12.42
CA ARG A 84 9.67 -23.71 -11.47
C ARG A 84 9.50 -23.29 -9.99
N TRP A 85 9.58 -21.99 -9.69
CA TRP A 85 9.36 -21.41 -8.36
C TRP A 85 7.94 -20.87 -8.19
N GLY A 86 7.06 -21.16 -9.15
CA GLY A 86 5.69 -20.62 -9.19
C GLY A 86 5.60 -19.28 -9.91
N LYS A 87 4.41 -18.67 -9.85
CA LYS A 87 4.06 -17.45 -10.57
C LYS A 87 4.65 -16.19 -9.93
N PHE A 88 4.68 -16.12 -8.59
CA PHE A 88 4.94 -14.90 -7.83
C PHE A 88 6.36 -14.84 -7.23
N VAL A 89 6.89 -15.97 -6.73
CA VAL A 89 8.16 -16.04 -6.00
C VAL A 89 9.34 -15.41 -6.74
N PRO A 90 9.54 -15.64 -8.05
CA PRO A 90 10.67 -15.02 -8.77
C PRO A 90 10.64 -13.50 -8.67
N TRP A 91 9.47 -12.90 -8.81
CA TRP A 91 9.28 -11.45 -8.77
C TRP A 91 9.47 -10.88 -7.37
N LEU A 92 9.03 -11.62 -6.33
CA LEU A 92 9.30 -11.24 -4.94
C LEU A 92 10.80 -11.18 -4.66
N VAL A 93 11.57 -12.19 -5.10
CA VAL A 93 13.03 -12.23 -4.86
C VAL A 93 13.75 -11.15 -5.66
N ILE A 94 13.55 -11.12 -6.99
CA ILE A 94 14.24 -10.18 -7.89
C ILE A 94 13.87 -8.73 -7.51
N GLY A 95 12.57 -8.46 -7.36
CA GLY A 95 12.07 -7.12 -7.01
C GLY A 95 12.62 -6.64 -5.67
N THR A 96 12.66 -7.51 -4.64
CA THR A 96 13.21 -7.16 -3.33
C THR A 96 14.68 -6.75 -3.40
N LEU A 97 15.52 -7.55 -4.06
CA LEU A 97 16.95 -7.29 -4.12
C LEU A 97 17.28 -6.02 -4.91
N ILE A 98 16.66 -5.86 -6.09
CA ILE A 98 16.88 -4.67 -6.92
C ILE A 98 16.32 -3.43 -6.23
N ASN A 99 15.11 -3.51 -5.66
CA ASN A 99 14.50 -2.37 -5.00
C ASN A 99 15.26 -1.93 -3.74
N ALA A 100 15.77 -2.87 -2.94
CA ALA A 100 16.61 -2.56 -1.78
C ALA A 100 17.89 -1.80 -2.20
N PHE A 101 18.54 -2.22 -3.29
CA PHE A 101 19.71 -1.54 -3.82
C PHE A 101 19.36 -0.12 -4.31
N VAL A 102 18.31 0.03 -5.12
CA VAL A 102 17.87 1.34 -5.61
C VAL A 102 17.42 2.25 -4.46
N PHE A 103 16.72 1.70 -3.46
CA PHE A 103 16.29 2.45 -2.28
C PHE A 103 17.48 3.03 -1.48
N ILE A 104 18.55 2.25 -1.25
CA ILE A 104 19.78 2.76 -0.63
C ILE A 104 20.37 3.89 -1.48
N THR A 105 20.38 3.72 -2.80
CA THR A 105 20.90 4.72 -3.75
C THR A 105 20.12 6.05 -3.67
N VAL A 106 18.79 6.02 -3.44
CA VAL A 106 17.97 7.25 -3.24
C VAL A 106 18.49 8.08 -2.07
N PHE A 107 18.92 7.44 -0.98
CA PHE A 107 19.41 8.10 0.24
C PHE A 107 20.94 8.10 0.33
N THR A 108 21.64 8.01 -0.79
CA THR A 108 23.10 8.13 -0.89
C THR A 108 23.48 9.42 -1.60
N ASP A 109 24.32 10.24 -0.96
CA ASP A 109 24.84 11.43 -1.56
C ASP A 109 26.11 11.12 -2.38
N PHE A 110 26.03 11.32 -3.68
CA PHE A 110 27.17 11.16 -4.60
C PHE A 110 27.90 12.49 -4.85
N HIS A 111 27.63 13.53 -4.05
CA HIS A 111 28.21 14.86 -4.18
C HIS A 111 28.00 15.49 -5.58
N LEU A 112 26.88 15.14 -6.21
CA LEU A 112 26.48 15.73 -7.48
C LEU A 112 25.89 17.13 -7.27
N SER A 113 25.95 17.98 -8.28
CA SER A 113 25.43 19.35 -8.23
C SER A 113 24.78 19.77 -9.55
N GLY A 114 23.94 20.80 -9.49
CA GLY A 114 23.30 21.36 -10.68
C GLY A 114 22.44 20.36 -11.45
N VAL A 115 22.57 20.33 -12.76
CA VAL A 115 21.75 19.49 -13.65
C VAL A 115 21.99 18.01 -13.42
N SER A 116 23.23 17.59 -13.15
CA SER A 116 23.54 16.17 -12.89
C SER A 116 22.83 15.63 -11.65
N LEU A 117 22.70 16.43 -10.60
CA LEU A 117 21.93 16.10 -9.42
C LEU A 117 20.42 15.94 -9.72
N CYS A 118 19.85 16.86 -10.50
CA CYS A 118 18.44 16.77 -10.89
C CYS A 118 18.16 15.52 -11.74
N VAL A 119 19.03 15.20 -12.70
CA VAL A 119 18.91 13.98 -13.51
C VAL A 119 19.03 12.73 -12.64
N PHE A 120 20.03 12.68 -11.77
CA PHE A 120 20.23 11.57 -10.85
C PHE A 120 19.00 11.34 -9.96
N ALA A 121 18.50 12.39 -9.29
CA ALA A 121 17.31 12.32 -8.43
C ALA A 121 16.10 11.78 -9.20
N SER A 122 15.87 12.26 -10.43
CA SER A 122 14.77 11.83 -11.29
C SER A 122 14.88 10.35 -11.67
N VAL A 123 16.05 9.94 -12.15
CA VAL A 123 16.30 8.56 -12.59
C VAL A 123 16.15 7.58 -11.41
N VAL A 124 16.78 7.87 -10.27
CA VAL A 124 16.77 6.96 -9.12
C VAL A 124 15.38 6.88 -8.51
N TYR A 125 14.63 7.97 -8.44
CA TYR A 125 13.27 7.97 -7.92
C TYR A 125 12.30 7.18 -8.81
N VAL A 126 12.37 7.34 -10.12
CA VAL A 126 11.57 6.57 -11.09
C VAL A 126 11.96 5.09 -11.04
N LEU A 127 13.25 4.76 -11.01
CA LEU A 127 13.73 3.38 -10.86
C LEU A 127 13.25 2.75 -9.56
N TRP A 128 13.22 3.52 -8.46
CA TRP A 128 12.68 3.02 -7.20
C TRP A 128 11.21 2.61 -7.34
N GLY A 129 10.35 3.46 -7.93
CA GLY A 129 8.95 3.14 -8.17
C GLY A 129 8.77 1.89 -9.03
N MET A 130 9.49 1.82 -10.16
CA MET A 130 9.44 0.65 -11.07
C MET A 130 9.84 -0.64 -10.37
N THR A 131 10.95 -0.62 -9.64
CA THR A 131 11.47 -1.82 -8.94
C THR A 131 10.60 -2.21 -7.75
N TYR A 132 9.96 -1.25 -7.07
CA TYR A 132 8.98 -1.51 -6.01
C TYR A 132 7.76 -2.25 -6.57
N THR A 133 7.23 -1.82 -7.71
CA THR A 133 6.10 -2.46 -8.38
C THR A 133 6.39 -3.92 -8.75
N ILE A 134 7.64 -4.26 -9.14
CA ILE A 134 8.05 -5.63 -9.47
C ILE A 134 7.78 -6.61 -8.31
N MET A 135 7.89 -6.15 -7.08
CA MET A 135 7.63 -6.96 -5.88
C MET A 135 6.23 -6.76 -5.32
N ASP A 136 5.70 -5.55 -5.32
CA ASP A 136 4.44 -5.21 -4.64
C ASP A 136 3.21 -5.85 -5.31
N ILE A 137 3.12 -5.79 -6.63
CA ILE A 137 2.00 -6.41 -7.38
C ILE A 137 1.93 -7.92 -7.15
N PRO A 138 3.02 -8.72 -7.33
CA PRO A 138 2.99 -10.14 -7.02
C PRO A 138 2.66 -10.44 -5.56
N TYR A 139 3.15 -9.62 -4.62
CA TYR A 139 2.90 -9.81 -3.20
C TYR A 139 1.40 -9.82 -2.88
N TRP A 140 0.66 -8.80 -3.31
CA TRP A 140 -0.78 -8.71 -3.07
C TRP A 140 -1.57 -9.74 -3.88
N SER A 141 -1.10 -10.08 -5.08
CA SER A 141 -1.73 -11.07 -5.97
C SER A 141 -1.65 -12.52 -5.45
N ILE A 142 -0.85 -12.80 -4.43
CA ILE A 142 -0.78 -14.11 -3.77
C ILE A 142 -2.07 -14.41 -2.99
N ILE A 143 -2.70 -13.42 -2.37
CA ILE A 143 -3.82 -13.58 -1.43
C ILE A 143 -4.95 -14.47 -1.99
N PRO A 144 -5.53 -14.18 -3.18
CA PRO A 144 -6.60 -15.00 -3.73
C PRO A 144 -6.17 -16.42 -4.10
N ASN A 145 -4.86 -16.66 -4.28
CA ASN A 145 -4.32 -17.99 -4.57
C ASN A 145 -4.08 -18.84 -3.31
N LEU A 146 -3.96 -18.23 -2.14
CA LEU A 146 -3.70 -18.98 -0.91
C LEU A 146 -4.90 -19.81 -0.48
N THR A 147 -6.12 -19.25 -0.54
CA THR A 147 -7.32 -19.95 -0.08
C THR A 147 -8.60 -19.44 -0.72
N SER A 148 -9.58 -20.33 -0.86
CA SER A 148 -10.97 -20.01 -1.21
C SER A 148 -11.88 -19.90 0.02
N ASP A 149 -11.41 -20.34 1.21
CA ASP A 149 -12.17 -20.23 2.46
C ASP A 149 -12.34 -18.75 2.87
N PRO A 150 -13.57 -18.24 3.02
CA PRO A 150 -13.82 -16.84 3.31
C PRO A 150 -13.22 -16.36 4.64
N GLU A 151 -13.24 -17.18 5.70
CA GLU A 151 -12.70 -16.78 7.01
C GLU A 151 -11.17 -16.72 7.00
N GLU A 152 -10.52 -17.69 6.34
CA GLU A 152 -9.07 -17.69 6.21
C GLU A 152 -8.60 -16.59 5.24
N ARG A 153 -9.38 -16.28 4.20
CA ARG A 153 -9.12 -15.17 3.28
C ARG A 153 -9.14 -13.83 4.01
N GLU A 154 -10.11 -13.59 4.89
CA GLU A 154 -10.12 -12.38 5.72
C GLU A 154 -8.86 -12.27 6.57
N LYS A 155 -8.44 -13.35 7.22
CA LYS A 155 -7.22 -13.34 8.06
C LYS A 155 -5.96 -13.05 7.25
N VAL A 156 -5.79 -13.73 6.11
CA VAL A 156 -4.60 -13.55 5.26
C VAL A 156 -4.58 -12.23 4.49
N SER A 157 -5.73 -11.58 4.34
CA SER A 157 -5.84 -10.23 3.78
C SER A 157 -5.52 -9.14 4.80
N VAL A 158 -5.98 -9.31 6.04
CA VAL A 158 -5.87 -8.31 7.11
C VAL A 158 -4.50 -8.32 7.77
N LEU A 159 -3.92 -9.50 8.04
CA LEU A 159 -2.62 -9.60 8.71
C LEU A 159 -1.50 -8.81 8.01
N PRO A 160 -1.30 -8.92 6.69
CA PRO A 160 -0.29 -8.09 6.00
C PRO A 160 -0.56 -6.60 6.10
N ARG A 161 -1.84 -6.17 6.09
CA ARG A 161 -2.20 -4.75 6.25
C ARG A 161 -1.83 -4.22 7.63
N ILE A 162 -1.98 -5.03 8.69
CA ILE A 162 -1.54 -4.67 10.05
C ILE A 162 -0.03 -4.45 10.08
N PHE A 163 0.75 -5.39 9.53
CA PHE A 163 2.21 -5.28 9.48
C PHE A 163 2.67 -4.10 8.61
N ALA A 164 1.99 -3.84 7.50
CA ALA A 164 2.20 -2.67 6.65
C ALA A 164 1.96 -1.36 7.42
N SER A 165 0.82 -1.24 8.11
CA SER A 165 0.50 -0.06 8.92
C SER A 165 1.48 0.14 10.08
N ILE A 166 1.95 -0.94 10.72
CA ILE A 166 3.02 -0.84 11.73
C ILE A 166 4.31 -0.27 11.10
N GLY A 167 4.71 -0.79 9.95
CA GLY A 167 5.90 -0.30 9.24
C GLY A 167 5.79 1.16 8.82
N GLN A 168 4.79 1.49 8.03
CA GLN A 168 4.62 2.81 7.43
C GLN A 168 4.17 3.87 8.45
N SER A 169 3.10 3.59 9.18
CA SER A 169 2.47 4.61 10.03
C SER A 169 3.13 4.71 11.39
N LEU A 170 3.38 3.59 12.07
CA LEU A 170 3.91 3.65 13.42
C LEU A 170 5.42 3.86 13.42
N ILE A 171 6.20 3.05 12.71
CA ILE A 171 7.67 3.13 12.74
C ILE A 171 8.16 4.35 11.97
N ILE A 172 7.73 4.52 10.71
CA ILE A 172 8.25 5.61 9.86
C ILE A 172 7.62 6.95 10.22
N ALA A 173 6.30 7.09 10.12
CA ALA A 173 5.65 8.37 10.38
C ALA A 173 5.67 8.76 11.86
N GLY A 174 5.57 7.78 12.79
CA GLY A 174 5.61 8.04 14.23
C GLY A 174 7.00 8.30 14.78
N PHE A 175 7.97 7.46 14.47
CA PHE A 175 9.30 7.49 15.09
C PHE A 175 10.45 7.81 14.13
N GLY A 176 10.21 7.91 12.82
CA GLY A 176 11.28 8.05 11.82
C GLY A 176 12.19 9.25 12.05
N VAL A 177 11.64 10.42 12.43
CA VAL A 177 12.42 11.64 12.71
C VAL A 177 13.38 11.42 13.90
N GLN A 178 12.91 10.79 14.97
CA GLN A 178 13.70 10.50 16.16
C GLN A 178 14.81 9.50 15.84
N ILE A 179 14.51 8.47 15.05
CA ILE A 179 15.50 7.47 14.61
C ILE A 179 16.57 8.13 13.74
N ILE A 180 16.18 8.94 12.75
CA ILE A 180 17.14 9.66 11.88
C ILE A 180 18.05 10.56 12.72
N LYS A 181 17.49 11.32 13.67
CA LYS A 181 18.29 12.16 14.59
C LYS A 181 19.25 11.34 15.44
N GLY A 182 18.80 10.21 15.98
CA GLY A 182 19.63 9.30 16.78
C GLY A 182 20.77 8.64 16.00
N LEU A 183 20.59 8.46 14.69
CA LEU A 183 21.58 7.87 13.77
C LEU A 183 22.60 8.91 13.23
N GLY A 184 22.54 10.16 13.67
CA GLY A 184 23.48 11.21 13.29
C GLY A 184 22.85 12.41 12.59
N GLY A 185 21.51 12.40 12.38
CA GLY A 185 20.79 13.48 11.69
C GLY A 185 21.26 13.68 10.25
N ASN A 186 20.88 14.80 9.62
CA ASN A 186 21.30 15.18 8.27
C ASN A 186 21.42 13.96 7.30
N TYR A 187 22.29 14.07 6.32
CA TYR A 187 22.59 12.99 5.36
C TYR A 187 22.92 11.64 6.02
N THR A 188 23.78 11.65 7.03
CA THR A 188 24.27 10.41 7.69
C THR A 188 23.13 9.64 8.35
N GLY A 189 22.20 10.33 8.99
CA GLY A 189 21.03 9.72 9.64
C GLY A 189 20.10 9.07 8.62
N TYR A 190 19.82 9.75 7.51
CA TYR A 190 18.99 9.21 6.43
C TYR A 190 19.62 7.97 5.78
N HIS A 191 20.90 8.04 5.45
CA HIS A 191 21.62 6.94 4.82
C HIS A 191 21.68 5.69 5.73
N ARG A 192 22.06 5.87 7.02
CA ARG A 192 22.09 4.75 7.98
C ARG A 192 20.73 4.15 8.20
N PHE A 193 19.69 4.97 8.28
CA PHE A 193 18.32 4.47 8.42
C PHE A 193 17.86 3.69 7.17
N ALA A 194 18.22 4.17 5.98
CA ALA A 194 17.95 3.46 4.73
C ALA A 194 18.64 2.09 4.68
N LEU A 195 19.89 1.97 5.16
CA LEU A 195 20.58 0.68 5.25
C LEU A 195 19.86 -0.29 6.20
N ILE A 196 19.44 0.17 7.37
CA ILE A 196 18.71 -0.65 8.35
C ILE A 196 17.38 -1.12 7.75
N ILE A 197 16.63 -0.23 7.10
CA ILE A 197 15.35 -0.56 6.46
C ILE A 197 15.56 -1.55 5.32
N ALA A 198 16.56 -1.35 4.47
CA ALA A 198 16.86 -2.26 3.37
C ALA A 198 17.23 -3.67 3.86
N ALA A 199 18.05 -3.77 4.90
CA ALA A 199 18.38 -5.05 5.54
C ALA A 199 17.14 -5.72 6.14
N THR A 200 16.29 -4.97 6.83
CA THR A 200 15.03 -5.45 7.38
C THR A 200 14.08 -5.93 6.28
N PHE A 201 13.99 -5.21 5.17
CA PHE A 201 13.17 -5.59 4.02
C PHE A 201 13.62 -6.89 3.38
N ILE A 202 14.92 -7.04 3.11
CA ILE A 202 15.47 -8.29 2.56
C ILE A 202 15.21 -9.45 3.52
N PHE A 203 15.42 -9.25 4.82
CA PHE A 203 15.19 -10.27 5.84
C PHE A 203 13.72 -10.70 5.93
N THR A 204 12.79 -9.74 6.04
CA THR A 204 11.36 -10.04 6.17
C THR A 204 10.80 -10.69 4.91
N MET A 205 11.25 -10.24 3.73
CA MET A 205 10.84 -10.84 2.48
C MET A 205 11.46 -12.24 2.28
N ALA A 206 12.68 -12.48 2.71
CA ALA A 206 13.29 -13.82 2.69
C ALA A 206 12.48 -14.78 3.59
N VAL A 207 12.09 -14.36 4.80
CA VAL A 207 11.22 -15.13 5.68
C VAL A 207 9.88 -15.43 5.01
N CYS A 208 9.28 -14.45 4.35
CA CYS A 208 8.06 -14.64 3.57
C CYS A 208 8.24 -15.70 2.49
N VAL A 209 9.21 -15.54 1.60
CA VAL A 209 9.44 -16.40 0.43
C VAL A 209 9.77 -17.85 0.83
N ILE A 210 10.61 -18.05 1.85
CA ILE A 210 10.99 -19.39 2.32
C ILE A 210 9.78 -20.18 2.84
N ASN A 211 8.79 -19.48 3.41
CA ASN A 211 7.60 -20.10 4.01
C ASN A 211 6.39 -20.13 3.08
N LEU A 212 6.46 -19.51 1.90
CA LEU A 212 5.41 -19.65 0.89
C LEU A 212 5.38 -21.06 0.29
N PRO A 213 4.21 -21.61 0.00
CA PRO A 213 4.09 -22.92 -0.64
C PRO A 213 4.74 -22.90 -2.03
N LYS A 214 5.63 -23.87 -2.27
CA LYS A 214 6.36 -23.98 -3.54
C LYS A 214 5.49 -24.39 -4.74
N LYS A 215 4.36 -25.02 -4.50
CA LYS A 215 3.36 -25.39 -5.52
C LYS A 215 2.34 -24.27 -5.72
N GLN A 216 2.78 -23.12 -6.17
CA GLN A 216 1.87 -22.16 -6.77
C GLN A 216 1.65 -22.62 -8.20
N GLN A 217 0.58 -23.38 -8.41
CA GLN A 217 0.29 -23.93 -9.73
C GLN A 217 0.11 -22.78 -10.72
N ALA A 218 0.91 -22.80 -11.77
CA ALA A 218 0.52 -22.21 -13.02
C ALA A 218 -0.71 -23.02 -13.50
N THR A 219 -1.90 -22.62 -13.09
CA THR A 219 -3.13 -23.29 -13.50
C THR A 219 -3.33 -23.07 -14.97
N GLY A 220 -3.24 -24.16 -15.72
CA GLY A 220 -3.80 -24.28 -17.06
C GLY A 220 -2.91 -23.81 -18.21
N THR A 221 -3.19 -24.40 -19.33
CA THR A 221 -2.80 -24.03 -20.70
C THR A 221 -3.43 -22.71 -21.16
N ALA A 222 -3.71 -21.77 -20.26
CA ALA A 222 -4.31 -20.49 -20.59
C ALA A 222 -3.41 -19.73 -21.59
N GLU A 223 -3.99 -19.23 -22.65
CA GLU A 223 -3.33 -18.36 -23.62
C GLU A 223 -2.67 -17.18 -22.90
N LYS A 224 -1.50 -16.74 -23.40
CA LYS A 224 -0.78 -15.59 -22.84
C LYS A 224 -1.65 -14.36 -22.92
N MET A 225 -1.87 -13.71 -21.80
CA MET A 225 -2.61 -12.47 -21.71
C MET A 225 -1.89 -11.35 -22.46
N LYS A 226 -2.60 -10.68 -23.37
CA LYS A 226 -2.13 -9.51 -24.12
C LYS A 226 -2.62 -8.23 -23.44
N PHE A 227 -1.94 -7.13 -23.66
CA PHE A 227 -2.35 -5.82 -23.12
C PHE A 227 -3.81 -5.44 -23.44
N ARG A 228 -4.28 -5.81 -24.65
CA ARG A 228 -5.68 -5.63 -25.07
C ARG A 228 -6.68 -6.38 -24.18
N ASP A 229 -6.26 -7.48 -23.60
CA ASP A 229 -7.13 -8.34 -22.80
C ASP A 229 -7.46 -7.70 -21.45
N ILE A 230 -6.60 -6.78 -20.94
CA ILE A 230 -6.89 -5.96 -19.74
C ILE A 230 -8.21 -5.21 -19.91
N PHE A 231 -8.41 -4.56 -21.05
CA PHE A 231 -9.66 -3.86 -21.33
C PHE A 231 -10.87 -4.82 -21.42
N THR A 232 -10.63 -6.04 -21.89
CA THR A 232 -11.67 -7.09 -21.93
C THR A 232 -12.04 -7.55 -20.52
N VAL A 233 -11.05 -7.71 -19.61
CA VAL A 233 -11.27 -8.05 -18.21
C VAL A 233 -12.09 -6.95 -17.54
N ILE A 234 -11.71 -5.67 -17.69
CA ILE A 234 -12.45 -4.54 -17.13
C ILE A 234 -13.87 -4.46 -17.68
N LYS A 235 -14.05 -4.68 -18.98
CA LYS A 235 -15.36 -4.57 -19.63
C LYS A 235 -16.31 -5.71 -19.24
N LYS A 236 -15.80 -6.94 -19.14
CA LYS A 236 -16.62 -8.14 -18.87
C LYS A 236 -16.82 -8.42 -17.39
N ASN A 237 -15.88 -8.01 -16.50
CA ASN A 237 -16.02 -8.15 -15.05
C ASN A 237 -16.71 -6.89 -14.49
N ASP A 238 -18.02 -6.94 -14.30
CA ASP A 238 -18.81 -5.82 -13.78
C ASP A 238 -18.49 -5.53 -12.30
N GLN A 239 -18.16 -6.55 -11.50
CA GLN A 239 -17.73 -6.37 -10.12
C GLN A 239 -16.40 -5.59 -10.03
N LEU A 240 -15.48 -5.83 -10.96
CA LEU A 240 -14.24 -5.07 -11.06
C LEU A 240 -14.49 -3.58 -11.33
N ARG A 241 -15.45 -3.24 -12.20
CA ARG A 241 -15.80 -1.83 -12.48
C ARG A 241 -16.35 -1.12 -11.25
N TRP A 242 -17.22 -1.78 -10.49
CA TRP A 242 -17.72 -1.23 -9.23
C TRP A 242 -16.62 -1.12 -8.17
N ALA A 243 -15.73 -2.13 -8.06
CA ALA A 243 -14.56 -2.07 -7.17
C ALA A 243 -13.69 -0.86 -7.49
N VAL A 244 -13.34 -0.66 -8.76
CA VAL A 244 -12.56 0.47 -9.27
C VAL A 244 -13.20 1.81 -8.87
N LEU A 245 -14.50 1.96 -9.10
CA LEU A 245 -15.23 3.20 -8.77
C LEU A 245 -15.25 3.46 -7.26
N LEU A 246 -15.50 2.44 -6.45
CA LEU A 246 -15.52 2.56 -4.98
C LEU A 246 -14.15 2.95 -4.43
N ILE A 247 -13.08 2.29 -4.90
CA ILE A 247 -11.70 2.58 -4.50
C ILE A 247 -11.32 4.00 -4.91
N LEU A 248 -11.68 4.43 -6.14
CA LEU A 248 -11.43 5.78 -6.63
C LEU A 248 -12.07 6.84 -5.73
N LEU A 249 -13.38 6.75 -5.51
CA LEU A 249 -14.13 7.73 -4.72
C LEU A 249 -13.63 7.80 -3.27
N TYR A 250 -13.37 6.64 -2.66
CA TYR A 250 -12.86 6.58 -1.30
C TYR A 250 -11.46 7.21 -1.18
N ASN A 251 -10.55 6.87 -2.10
CA ASN A 251 -9.19 7.43 -2.08
C ASN A 251 -9.16 8.93 -2.35
N ILE A 252 -9.99 9.47 -3.25
CA ILE A 252 -10.11 10.92 -3.43
C ILE A 252 -10.43 11.60 -2.10
N GLY A 253 -11.44 11.08 -1.37
CA GLY A 253 -11.83 11.63 -0.07
C GLY A 253 -10.70 11.61 0.96
N ILE A 254 -10.05 10.46 1.15
CA ILE A 254 -8.98 10.31 2.15
C ILE A 254 -7.73 11.13 1.78
N GLN A 255 -7.32 11.14 0.52
CA GLN A 255 -6.16 11.92 0.08
C GLN A 255 -6.41 13.42 0.21
N ALA A 256 -7.60 13.91 -0.11
CA ALA A 256 -7.98 15.30 0.09
C ALA A 256 -7.90 15.70 1.58
N ILE A 257 -8.40 14.85 2.48
CA ILE A 257 -8.31 15.06 3.92
C ILE A 257 -6.86 15.20 4.38
N MET A 258 -6.02 14.26 3.99
CA MET A 258 -4.60 14.24 4.40
C MET A 258 -3.84 15.43 3.83
N GLY A 259 -4.12 15.84 2.59
CA GLY A 259 -3.50 17.01 1.98
C GLY A 259 -3.85 18.32 2.67
N VAL A 260 -5.10 18.48 3.12
CA VAL A 260 -5.56 19.71 3.80
C VAL A 260 -5.22 19.71 5.30
N ALA A 261 -4.94 18.55 5.91
CA ALA A 261 -4.74 18.45 7.36
C ALA A 261 -3.64 19.38 7.90
N THR A 262 -2.52 19.50 7.21
CA THR A 262 -1.42 20.39 7.61
C THR A 262 -1.85 21.85 7.64
N TYR A 263 -2.58 22.30 6.63
CA TYR A 263 -3.11 23.66 6.54
C TYR A 263 -4.16 23.93 7.63
N TYR A 264 -5.04 22.97 7.89
CA TYR A 264 -6.04 23.06 8.95
C TYR A 264 -5.40 23.27 10.33
N PHE A 265 -4.42 22.45 10.70
CA PHE A 265 -3.75 22.59 12.00
C PHE A 265 -2.88 23.84 12.11
N SER A 266 -2.27 24.28 11.01
CA SER A 266 -1.43 25.48 11.01
C SER A 266 -2.25 26.78 11.04
N TYR A 267 -3.32 26.86 10.26
CA TYR A 267 -4.05 28.11 10.05
C TYR A 267 -5.37 28.21 10.84
N VAL A 268 -6.08 27.10 11.05
CA VAL A 268 -7.37 27.09 11.79
C VAL A 268 -7.10 26.91 13.29
N CYS A 269 -6.29 25.92 13.65
CA CYS A 269 -5.98 25.63 15.05
C CYS A 269 -4.81 26.48 15.61
N ASN A 270 -4.07 27.18 14.75
CA ASN A 270 -2.86 27.95 15.10
C ASN A 270 -1.82 27.13 15.93
N ASN A 271 -1.81 25.81 15.76
CA ASN A 271 -0.97 24.90 16.53
C ASN A 271 -0.57 23.68 15.67
N ALA A 272 0.54 23.81 14.96
CA ALA A 272 1.10 22.72 14.15
C ALA A 272 1.43 21.45 14.99
N GLY A 273 1.66 21.59 16.30
CA GLY A 273 1.91 20.47 17.21
C GLY A 273 0.70 19.52 17.35
N MET A 274 -0.51 20.01 17.13
CA MET A 274 -1.74 19.21 17.15
C MET A 274 -1.79 18.20 15.99
N LEU A 275 -1.14 18.51 14.86
CA LEU A 275 -0.99 17.55 13.75
C LEU A 275 -0.30 16.27 14.20
N SER A 276 0.75 16.36 15.00
CA SER A 276 1.45 15.17 15.51
C SER A 276 0.55 14.32 16.40
N ALA A 277 -0.20 14.96 17.33
CA ALA A 277 -1.15 14.25 18.18
C ALA A 277 -2.26 13.56 17.37
N PHE A 278 -2.80 14.26 16.37
CA PHE A 278 -3.77 13.70 15.42
C PHE A 278 -3.19 12.50 14.67
N MET A 279 -2.01 12.64 14.08
CA MET A 279 -1.39 11.58 13.26
C MET A 279 -1.02 10.34 14.08
N ILE A 280 -0.48 10.50 15.30
CA ILE A 280 -0.12 9.36 16.17
C ILE A 280 -1.39 8.61 16.61
N SER A 281 -2.39 9.31 17.14
CA SER A 281 -3.65 8.69 17.56
C SER A 281 -4.38 8.02 16.40
N ALA A 282 -4.37 8.67 15.25
CA ALA A 282 -4.93 8.17 14.00
C ALA A 282 -4.23 6.89 13.51
N SER A 283 -2.89 6.83 13.55
CA SER A 283 -2.13 5.64 13.14
C SER A 283 -2.40 4.42 14.01
N VAL A 284 -2.47 4.63 15.34
CA VAL A 284 -2.86 3.56 16.27
C VAL A 284 -4.27 3.08 15.99
N ALA A 285 -5.20 4.01 15.74
CA ALA A 285 -6.60 3.68 15.46
C ALA A 285 -6.78 2.91 14.14
N GLU A 286 -5.97 3.19 13.12
CA GLU A 286 -5.96 2.42 11.85
C GLU A 286 -5.58 0.97 12.08
N VAL A 287 -4.52 0.72 12.85
CA VAL A 287 -4.11 -0.64 13.23
C VAL A 287 -5.20 -1.34 14.04
N VAL A 288 -5.81 -0.64 15.02
CA VAL A 288 -6.94 -1.17 15.80
C VAL A 288 -8.14 -1.49 14.89
N GLY A 289 -8.47 -0.60 13.95
CA GLY A 289 -9.53 -0.82 12.96
C GLY A 289 -9.31 -2.11 12.14
N LEU A 290 -8.08 -2.34 11.68
CA LEU A 290 -7.70 -3.58 10.99
C LEU A 290 -7.82 -4.81 11.91
N LEU A 291 -7.37 -4.70 13.17
CA LEU A 291 -7.44 -5.81 14.13
C LEU A 291 -8.89 -6.22 14.49
N ILE A 292 -9.80 -5.26 14.57
CA ILE A 292 -11.21 -5.54 14.88
C ILE A 292 -12.02 -5.96 13.65
N PHE A 293 -11.52 -5.71 12.43
CA PHE A 293 -12.23 -5.98 11.17
C PHE A 293 -12.83 -7.39 11.09
N PRO A 294 -12.09 -8.50 11.36
CA PRO A 294 -12.68 -9.84 11.30
C PRO A 294 -13.80 -10.07 12.33
N LYS A 295 -13.75 -9.40 13.49
CA LYS A 295 -14.82 -9.44 14.48
C LYS A 295 -16.03 -8.66 14.03
N VAL A 296 -15.83 -7.48 13.43
CA VAL A 296 -16.89 -6.62 12.90
C VAL A 296 -17.62 -7.32 11.75
N THR A 297 -16.91 -7.95 10.82
CA THR A 297 -17.52 -8.68 9.70
C THR A 297 -18.31 -9.90 10.19
N LYS A 298 -17.83 -10.60 11.22
CA LYS A 298 -18.53 -11.73 11.82
C LYS A 298 -19.81 -11.31 12.56
N LEU A 299 -19.80 -10.18 13.25
CA LEU A 299 -20.95 -9.66 14.02
C LEU A 299 -21.99 -8.96 13.16
N LEU A 300 -21.56 -8.16 12.21
CA LEU A 300 -22.43 -7.23 11.46
C LEU A 300 -22.64 -7.61 9.98
N SER A 301 -21.88 -8.52 9.43
CA SER A 301 -21.71 -8.83 8.00
C SER A 301 -20.75 -7.89 7.27
N ARG A 302 -20.19 -8.37 6.13
CA ARG A 302 -19.24 -7.60 5.29
C ARG A 302 -19.85 -6.30 4.76
N LYS A 303 -21.13 -6.34 4.33
CA LYS A 303 -21.84 -5.13 3.83
C LYS A 303 -21.93 -4.04 4.90
N LYS A 304 -22.32 -4.40 6.13
CA LYS A 304 -22.42 -3.43 7.22
C LYS A 304 -21.07 -2.93 7.68
N ALA A 305 -20.04 -3.79 7.70
CA ALA A 305 -18.65 -3.40 7.99
C ALA A 305 -18.15 -2.36 6.97
N PHE A 306 -18.42 -2.55 5.69
CA PHE A 306 -18.06 -1.60 4.63
C PHE A 306 -18.83 -0.27 4.77
N LEU A 307 -20.13 -0.30 5.05
CA LEU A 307 -20.89 0.92 5.32
C LEU A 307 -20.33 1.69 6.51
N MET A 308 -19.97 0.99 7.59
CA MET A 308 -19.31 1.57 8.76
C MET A 308 -17.95 2.18 8.40
N ALA A 309 -17.15 1.52 7.59
CA ALA A 309 -15.89 2.02 7.07
C ALA A 309 -16.05 3.33 6.27
N CYS A 310 -17.12 3.45 5.48
CA CYS A 310 -17.42 4.64 4.69
C CYS A 310 -18.06 5.79 5.52
N THR A 311 -18.74 5.50 6.62
CA THR A 311 -19.45 6.52 7.42
C THR A 311 -18.59 7.12 8.54
N LEU A 312 -17.67 6.34 9.13
CA LEU A 312 -16.80 6.83 10.21
C LEU A 312 -15.91 8.00 9.81
N PRO A 313 -15.20 8.01 8.65
CA PRO A 313 -14.36 9.14 8.29
C PRO A 313 -15.10 10.47 8.16
N PRO A 314 -16.26 10.59 7.47
CA PRO A 314 -17.06 11.81 7.47
C PRO A 314 -17.49 12.27 8.87
N ILE A 315 -17.89 11.36 9.75
CA ILE A 315 -18.25 11.69 11.14
C ILE A 315 -17.06 12.30 11.89
N GLY A 316 -15.89 11.68 11.80
CA GLY A 316 -14.68 12.20 12.42
C GLY A 316 -14.26 13.57 11.86
N LEU A 317 -14.47 13.82 10.56
CA LEU A 317 -14.22 15.12 9.94
C LEU A 317 -15.19 16.21 10.41
N ILE A 318 -16.47 15.88 10.52
CA ILE A 318 -17.46 16.82 11.08
C ILE A 318 -17.05 17.18 12.51
N LEU A 319 -16.65 16.20 13.32
CA LEU A 319 -16.13 16.47 14.66
C LEU A 319 -14.89 17.37 14.62
N LEU A 320 -13.95 17.13 13.69
CA LEU A 320 -12.75 17.94 13.53
C LEU A 320 -13.10 19.39 13.15
N LEU A 321 -14.07 19.60 12.27
CA LEU A 321 -14.58 20.93 11.93
C LEU A 321 -15.19 21.63 13.14
N ILE A 322 -16.02 20.94 13.91
CA ILE A 322 -16.63 21.50 15.14
C ILE A 322 -15.54 21.91 16.14
N VAL A 323 -14.52 21.06 16.33
CA VAL A 323 -13.38 21.38 17.21
C VAL A 323 -12.64 22.63 16.74
N GLY A 324 -12.41 22.78 15.44
CA GLY A 324 -11.76 23.97 14.88
C GLY A 324 -12.50 25.28 15.12
N PHE A 325 -13.84 25.25 15.10
CA PHE A 325 -14.65 26.45 15.36
C PHE A 325 -14.91 26.73 16.84
N VAL A 326 -15.06 25.70 17.65
CA VAL A 326 -15.52 25.86 19.06
C VAL A 326 -14.36 25.79 20.03
N CYS A 327 -13.40 24.89 19.80
CA CYS A 327 -12.29 24.60 20.74
C CYS A 327 -10.98 24.31 19.99
N PRO A 328 -10.41 25.26 19.22
CA PRO A 328 -9.33 25.02 18.26
C PRO A 328 -8.02 24.47 18.90
N SER A 329 -7.85 24.61 20.23
CA SER A 329 -6.66 24.11 20.95
C SER A 329 -6.91 22.83 21.76
N ASN A 330 -8.07 22.17 21.57
CA ASN A 330 -8.42 20.97 22.35
C ASN A 330 -7.79 19.70 21.76
N ILE A 331 -6.60 19.35 22.23
CA ILE A 331 -5.85 18.16 21.80
C ILE A 331 -6.64 16.84 21.96
N PRO A 332 -7.31 16.56 23.12
CA PRO A 332 -8.09 15.33 23.28
C PRO A 332 -9.22 15.17 22.24
N LEU A 333 -9.99 16.22 21.97
CA LEU A 333 -11.07 16.16 20.96
C LEU A 333 -10.52 15.97 19.54
N THR A 334 -9.40 16.61 19.24
CA THR A 334 -8.68 16.40 17.96
C THR A 334 -8.20 14.96 17.81
N ALA A 335 -7.64 14.37 18.88
CA ALA A 335 -7.22 12.97 18.87
C ALA A 335 -8.42 12.02 18.68
N ILE A 336 -9.55 12.26 19.33
CA ILE A 336 -10.80 11.50 19.15
C ILE A 336 -11.27 11.57 17.69
N ALA A 337 -11.26 12.75 17.08
CA ALA A 337 -11.61 12.91 15.67
C ALA A 337 -10.69 12.07 14.77
N GLY A 338 -9.38 12.10 15.01
CA GLY A 338 -8.39 11.27 14.31
C GLY A 338 -8.64 9.77 14.47
N ILE A 339 -8.97 9.34 15.69
CA ILE A 339 -9.32 7.93 15.99
C ILE A 339 -10.53 7.50 15.18
N ILE A 340 -11.59 8.32 15.12
CA ILE A 340 -12.81 7.99 14.37
C ILE A 340 -12.51 7.89 12.86
N VAL A 341 -11.81 8.88 12.30
CA VAL A 341 -11.43 8.89 10.88
C VAL A 341 -10.65 7.61 10.53
N LYS A 342 -9.60 7.33 11.28
CA LYS A 342 -8.66 6.27 10.94
C LYS A 342 -9.12 4.87 11.33
N THR A 343 -10.00 4.72 12.29
CA THR A 343 -10.71 3.44 12.51
C THR A 343 -11.52 3.07 11.27
N GLY A 344 -12.23 4.05 10.67
CA GLY A 344 -12.94 3.85 9.41
C GLY A 344 -12.03 3.45 8.26
N THR A 345 -10.86 4.11 8.11
CA THR A 345 -9.88 3.73 7.07
C THR A 345 -9.27 2.35 7.31
N GLY A 346 -9.01 1.96 8.56
CA GLY A 346 -8.55 0.61 8.88
C GLY A 346 -9.56 -0.47 8.50
N LEU A 347 -10.84 -0.25 8.79
CA LEU A 347 -11.91 -1.15 8.36
C LEU A 347 -12.02 -1.22 6.82
N GLU A 348 -11.87 -0.10 6.13
CA GLU A 348 -11.93 -0.04 4.66
C GLU A 348 -10.79 -0.82 4.02
N LEU A 349 -9.54 -0.65 4.49
CA LEU A 349 -8.39 -1.39 4.00
C LEU A 349 -8.58 -2.91 4.11
N GLY A 350 -9.19 -3.37 5.21
CA GLY A 350 -9.59 -4.76 5.38
C GLY A 350 -10.64 -5.18 4.36
N CYS A 351 -11.72 -4.41 4.23
CA CYS A 351 -12.80 -4.66 3.26
C CYS A 351 -12.30 -4.69 1.82
N ALA A 352 -11.52 -3.68 1.41
CA ALA A 352 -11.03 -3.53 0.04
C ALA A 352 -10.17 -4.72 -0.39
N THR A 353 -9.28 -5.20 0.49
CA THR A 353 -8.41 -6.33 0.16
C THR A 353 -9.18 -7.63 -0.01
N VAL A 354 -10.16 -7.90 0.88
CA VAL A 354 -11.03 -9.08 0.77
C VAL A 354 -11.91 -8.99 -0.48
N PHE A 355 -12.50 -7.81 -0.73
CA PHE A 355 -13.37 -7.57 -1.88
C PHE A 355 -12.64 -7.77 -3.20
N LEU A 356 -11.40 -7.30 -3.33
CA LEU A 356 -10.59 -7.52 -4.53
C LEU A 356 -10.28 -9.00 -4.77
N ALA A 357 -10.03 -9.76 -3.71
CA ALA A 357 -9.84 -11.20 -3.83
C ALA A 357 -11.12 -11.90 -4.36
N ASP A 358 -12.29 -11.47 -3.88
CA ASP A 358 -13.59 -11.98 -4.36
C ASP A 358 -13.86 -11.57 -5.83
N VAL A 359 -13.44 -10.36 -6.23
CA VAL A 359 -13.52 -9.87 -7.62
C VAL A 359 -12.65 -10.71 -8.58
N VAL A 360 -11.50 -11.21 -8.10
CA VAL A 360 -10.66 -12.14 -8.87
C VAL A 360 -11.39 -13.45 -9.11
N ASP A 361 -12.01 -14.04 -8.07
CA ASP A 361 -12.76 -15.29 -8.18
C ASP A 361 -13.98 -15.13 -9.10
N TYR A 362 -14.70 -14.02 -8.99
CA TYR A 362 -15.80 -13.69 -9.90
C TYR A 362 -15.32 -13.53 -11.34
N GLY A 363 -14.17 -12.89 -11.54
CA GLY A 363 -13.54 -12.74 -12.85
C GLY A 363 -13.19 -14.10 -13.47
N GLU A 364 -12.67 -15.05 -12.68
CA GLU A 364 -12.41 -16.42 -13.11
C GLU A 364 -13.70 -17.13 -13.55
N TYR A 365 -14.79 -16.98 -12.78
CA TYR A 365 -16.10 -17.54 -13.12
C TYR A 365 -16.66 -17.01 -14.46
N VAL A 366 -16.54 -15.71 -14.71
CA VAL A 366 -17.10 -15.05 -15.91
C VAL A 366 -16.22 -15.22 -17.15
N LEU A 367 -14.90 -15.21 -16.98
CA LEU A 367 -13.93 -15.18 -18.09
C LEU A 367 -13.27 -16.54 -18.34
N GLY A 368 -13.38 -17.49 -17.40
CA GLY A 368 -12.68 -18.78 -17.44
C GLY A 368 -11.17 -18.67 -17.21
N VAL A 369 -10.66 -17.47 -16.89
CA VAL A 369 -9.23 -17.21 -16.67
C VAL A 369 -9.06 -16.37 -15.41
N ARG A 370 -8.08 -16.74 -14.61
CA ARG A 370 -7.75 -16.08 -13.34
C ARG A 370 -6.72 -14.98 -13.54
N ASN A 371 -7.07 -13.74 -13.22
CA ASN A 371 -6.30 -12.53 -13.55
C ASN A 371 -5.99 -11.70 -12.29
N GLU A 372 -5.30 -12.30 -11.30
CA GLU A 372 -4.99 -11.64 -10.01
C GLU A 372 -4.10 -10.42 -10.19
N GLY A 373 -3.04 -10.56 -11.00
CA GLY A 373 -2.09 -9.48 -11.25
C GLY A 373 -2.75 -8.25 -11.84
N VAL A 374 -3.65 -8.43 -12.79
CA VAL A 374 -4.40 -7.32 -13.42
C VAL A 374 -5.33 -6.64 -12.42
N VAL A 375 -6.07 -7.40 -11.61
CA VAL A 375 -7.02 -6.84 -10.63
C VAL A 375 -6.28 -6.00 -9.58
N PHE A 376 -5.18 -6.52 -9.01
CA PHE A 376 -4.40 -5.79 -8.01
C PHE A 376 -3.59 -4.62 -8.62
N SER A 377 -3.11 -4.75 -9.86
CA SER A 377 -2.45 -3.62 -10.54
C SER A 377 -3.41 -2.47 -10.85
N LEU A 378 -4.68 -2.75 -11.16
CA LEU A 378 -5.70 -1.73 -11.30
C LEU A 378 -5.98 -1.00 -9.99
N GLN A 379 -5.99 -1.70 -8.86
CA GLN A 379 -6.10 -1.06 -7.54
C GLN A 379 -4.95 -0.07 -7.31
N THR A 380 -3.70 -0.51 -7.48
CA THR A 380 -2.53 0.33 -7.26
C THR A 380 -2.49 1.51 -8.21
N LEU A 381 -2.84 1.30 -9.49
CA LEU A 381 -2.99 2.37 -10.49
C LEU A 381 -3.95 3.45 -10.00
N ILE A 382 -5.16 3.07 -9.53
CA ILE A 382 -6.17 4.03 -9.07
C ILE A 382 -5.71 4.79 -7.85
N VAL A 383 -5.12 4.12 -6.87
CA VAL A 383 -4.59 4.75 -5.66
C VAL A 383 -3.50 5.78 -6.01
N LYS A 384 -2.57 5.43 -6.91
CA LYS A 384 -1.48 6.34 -7.34
C LYS A 384 -2.01 7.51 -8.16
N LEU A 385 -2.93 7.29 -9.11
CA LEU A 385 -3.57 8.35 -9.88
C LEU A 385 -4.33 9.32 -8.97
N THR A 386 -5.10 8.78 -8.03
CA THR A 386 -5.85 9.61 -7.07
C THR A 386 -4.91 10.48 -6.24
N ALA A 387 -3.81 9.91 -5.74
CA ALA A 387 -2.81 10.67 -4.99
C ALA A 387 -2.16 11.78 -5.85
N ALA A 388 -1.86 11.50 -7.12
CA ALA A 388 -1.28 12.48 -8.05
C ALA A 388 -2.25 13.64 -8.32
N PHE A 389 -3.52 13.35 -8.65
CA PHE A 389 -4.52 14.39 -8.94
C PHE A 389 -4.89 15.19 -7.70
N THR A 390 -4.99 14.55 -6.52
CA THR A 390 -5.28 15.27 -5.29
C THR A 390 -4.15 16.23 -4.91
N ALA A 391 -2.89 15.81 -5.11
CA ALA A 391 -1.73 16.68 -4.88
C ALA A 391 -1.67 17.91 -5.80
N LEU A 392 -2.33 17.86 -6.97
CA LEU A 392 -2.46 19.02 -7.88
C LEU A 392 -3.62 19.95 -7.49
N ALA A 393 -4.64 19.41 -6.80
CA ALA A 393 -5.84 20.16 -6.43
C ALA A 393 -5.69 20.92 -5.11
N ILE A 394 -4.69 20.60 -4.30
CA ILE A 394 -4.34 21.22 -3.01
C ILE A 394 -3.16 22.17 -3.18
#